data_9309465fcb12a4e14e85391ce1763fa4
#
_entry.id   9309465fcb12a4e14e85391ce1763fa4
#
_cell.length_a   1.000
_cell.length_b   1.000
_cell.length_c   1.000
_cell.angle_alpha   90.00
_cell.angle_beta   90.00
_cell.angle_gamma   90.00
#
_symmetry.space_group_name_H-M   'P 1'
#
loop_
_entity.id
_entity.type
_entity.pdbx_description
1 polymer ?
#
loop_
_entity_poly.entity_id
_entity_poly.type
_entity_poly.pdbx_seq_one_letter_code
_entity_poly.pdbx_strand_id
1 'polypeptide(L)'
;MAEPSFNAIITSKDNQYVKLVRSLADKKQRKAAGLFLAEGLANIREALVSVMQPELLLYAEGAQSRPEVDRLLQQAAEKGARVLAVRPDLL
;
A
#
# COMPACT_ATOMS: atom_id res chain seq x y z
N MET A 1 9.53 1.85 18.53
CA MET A 1 9.13 1.29 18.23
C MET A 1 8.55 0.38 17.88
N ALA A 2 8.40 0.20 17.85
CA ALA A 2 8.04 -0.87 17.60
C ALA A 2 7.26 -1.31 16.71
N GLU A 3 6.93 -1.67 16.26
CA GLU A 3 6.20 -2.17 15.74
C GLU A 3 5.65 -3.26 15.54
N PRO A 4 5.88 -3.69 15.61
CA PRO A 4 5.40 -4.84 15.68
C PRO A 4 4.24 -5.35 15.05
N SER A 5 3.39 -4.71 14.62
CA SER A 5 2.31 -5.24 13.81
C SER A 5 2.78 -5.65 12.42
N PHE A 6 4.06 -5.53 12.13
CA PHE A 6 4.54 -5.95 10.82
C PHE A 6 4.37 -7.44 10.58
N ASN A 7 4.07 -8.21 11.63
CA ASN A 7 3.76 -9.62 11.47
C ASN A 7 2.29 -9.88 11.22
N ALA A 8 1.46 -8.86 11.35
CA ALA A 8 0.03 -9.02 11.16
C ALA A 8 -0.29 -8.91 9.67
N ILE A 9 -1.04 -9.87 9.17
CA ILE A 9 -1.47 -9.88 7.77
C ILE A 9 -2.96 -9.57 7.75
N ILE A 10 -3.34 -8.61 6.92
CA ILE A 10 -4.75 -8.27 6.77
C ILE A 10 -5.44 -9.41 6.04
N THR A 11 -6.46 -9.98 6.66
CA THR A 11 -7.16 -11.14 6.12
C THR A 11 -8.65 -10.88 5.88
N SER A 12 -9.15 -9.70 6.20
CA SER A 12 -10.56 -9.40 6.04
C SER A 12 -10.78 -8.30 5.00
N LYS A 13 -11.76 -8.52 4.13
CA LYS A 13 -12.16 -7.51 3.17
C LYS A 13 -12.80 -6.31 3.86
N ASP A 14 -13.18 -6.46 5.12
CA ASP A 14 -13.79 -5.38 5.89
C ASP A 14 -12.77 -4.54 6.63
N ASN A 15 -11.48 -4.85 6.48
CA ASN A 15 -10.42 -4.05 7.06
C ASN A 15 -10.47 -2.63 6.51
N GLN A 16 -10.25 -1.64 7.37
CA GLN A 16 -10.37 -0.23 6.99
C GLN A 16 -9.45 0.16 5.84
N TYR A 17 -8.25 -0.42 5.79
CA TYR A 17 -7.29 -0.08 4.74
C TYR A 17 -7.68 -0.70 3.40
N VAL A 18 -8.19 -1.92 3.42
CA VAL A 18 -8.69 -2.58 2.21
C VAL A 18 -9.88 -1.80 1.67
N LYS A 19 -10.78 -1.39 2.54
CA LYS A 19 -11.94 -0.60 2.13
C LYS A 19 -11.52 0.73 1.53
N LEU A 20 -10.54 1.39 2.15
CA LEU A 20 -10.05 2.66 1.63
C LEU A 20 -9.51 2.49 0.21
N VAL A 21 -8.62 1.51 0.01
CA VAL A 21 -8.01 1.30 -1.30
C VAL A 21 -9.07 1.00 -2.35
N ARG A 22 -10.04 0.15 -2.00
CA ARG A 22 -11.11 -0.18 -2.95
C ARG A 22 -11.97 1.02 -3.28
N SER A 23 -12.22 1.89 -2.31
CA SER A 23 -13.03 3.08 -2.55
C SER A 23 -12.34 4.04 -3.51
N LEU A 24 -11.01 4.03 -3.56
CA LEU A 24 -10.25 4.92 -4.43
C LEU A 24 -10.31 4.53 -5.90
N ALA A 25 -10.96 3.42 -6.24
CA ALA A 25 -11.27 3.12 -7.63
C ALA A 25 -12.30 4.11 -8.17
N ASP A 26 -13.07 4.72 -7.31
CA ASP A 26 -14.11 5.70 -7.66
C ASP A 26 -13.51 7.10 -7.64
N LYS A 27 -13.65 7.83 -8.74
CA LYS A 27 -13.10 9.18 -8.88
C LYS A 27 -13.63 10.13 -7.80
N LYS A 28 -14.90 10.01 -7.47
CA LYS A 28 -15.51 10.83 -6.43
C LYS A 28 -14.84 10.62 -5.09
N GLN A 29 -14.57 9.36 -4.77
CA GLN A 29 -13.95 9.02 -3.50
C GLN A 29 -12.51 9.52 -3.44
N ARG A 30 -11.78 9.43 -4.57
CA ARG A 30 -10.42 9.97 -4.61
C ARG A 30 -10.41 11.45 -4.34
N LYS A 31 -11.36 12.17 -4.95
CA LYS A 31 -11.45 13.61 -4.78
C LYS A 31 -11.81 13.98 -3.34
N ALA A 32 -12.77 13.25 -2.76
CA ALA A 32 -13.19 13.51 -1.39
C ALA A 32 -12.08 13.24 -0.38
N ALA A 33 -11.29 12.20 -0.63
CA ALA A 33 -10.21 11.81 0.29
C ALA A 33 -8.94 12.63 0.06
N GLY A 34 -8.81 13.29 -1.08
CA GLY A 34 -7.58 13.98 -1.43
C GLY A 34 -6.44 13.02 -1.76
N LEU A 35 -6.78 11.81 -2.20
CA LEU A 35 -5.81 10.76 -2.47
C LEU A 35 -5.98 10.25 -3.89
N PHE A 36 -4.93 9.60 -4.40
CA PHE A 36 -5.07 8.86 -5.64
C PHE A 36 -4.43 7.48 -5.47
N LEU A 37 -4.70 6.60 -6.41
CA LEU A 37 -4.32 5.20 -6.31
C LEU A 37 -3.28 4.87 -7.38
N ALA A 38 -2.20 4.21 -6.97
CA ALA A 38 -1.21 3.67 -7.91
C ALA A 38 -1.19 2.16 -7.75
N GLU A 39 -1.32 1.44 -8.85
CA GLU A 39 -1.32 -0.02 -8.85
C GLU A 39 -0.23 -0.54 -9.78
N GLY A 40 0.38 -1.65 -9.37
CA GLY A 40 1.42 -2.28 -10.16
C GLY A 40 2.79 -1.73 -9.87
N LEU A 41 3.81 -2.55 -10.08
CA LEU A 41 5.18 -2.19 -9.70
C LEU A 41 5.67 -0.92 -10.37
N ALA A 42 5.39 -0.77 -11.67
CA ALA A 42 5.87 0.39 -12.40
C ALA A 42 5.25 1.68 -11.89
N ASN A 43 3.93 1.67 -11.66
CA ASN A 43 3.24 2.86 -11.19
C ASN A 43 3.63 3.22 -9.77
N ILE A 44 3.81 2.21 -8.92
CA ILE A 44 4.23 2.45 -7.55
C ILE A 44 5.65 3.01 -7.52
N ARG A 45 6.53 2.47 -8.36
CA ARG A 45 7.90 2.97 -8.45
C ARG A 45 7.92 4.44 -8.85
N GLU A 46 7.12 4.82 -9.84
CA GLU A 46 7.04 6.21 -10.26
C GLU A 46 6.49 7.11 -9.17
N ALA A 47 5.47 6.62 -8.46
CA ALA A 47 4.89 7.40 -7.37
C ALA A 47 5.91 7.66 -6.27
N LEU A 48 6.76 6.67 -5.98
CA LEU A 48 7.74 6.80 -4.91
C LEU A 48 8.87 7.77 -5.22
N VAL A 49 9.15 8.01 -6.50
CA VAL A 49 10.19 8.99 -6.86
C VAL A 49 9.61 10.37 -7.14
N SER A 50 8.29 10.51 -7.09
CA SER A 50 7.66 11.80 -7.29
C SER A 50 7.70 12.62 -6.01
N VAL A 51 7.24 13.88 -6.10
CA VAL A 51 7.17 14.74 -4.91
C VAL A 51 5.99 14.40 -4.02
N MET A 52 5.14 13.49 -4.46
CA MET A 52 3.96 13.14 -3.69
C MET A 52 4.31 12.28 -2.48
N GLN A 53 3.57 12.49 -1.41
CA GLN A 53 3.80 11.77 -0.16
C GLN A 53 2.94 10.52 -0.12
N PRO A 54 3.55 9.33 -0.10
CA PRO A 54 2.75 8.11 0.00
C PRO A 54 2.18 7.97 1.41
N GLU A 55 0.94 7.55 1.51
CA GLU A 55 0.29 7.38 2.81
C GLU A 55 0.18 5.92 3.19
N LEU A 56 -0.10 5.07 2.22
CA LEU A 56 -0.37 3.67 2.49
C LEU A 56 0.10 2.82 1.32
N LEU A 57 0.74 1.71 1.61
CA LEU A 57 1.10 0.73 0.60
C LEU A 57 0.68 -0.65 1.08
N LEU A 58 -0.19 -1.29 0.31
CA LEU A 58 -0.62 -2.66 0.58
C LEU A 58 0.07 -3.59 -0.41
N TYR A 59 0.54 -4.73 0.10
CA TYR A 59 1.19 -5.71 -0.76
C TYR A 59 0.69 -7.11 -0.45
N ALA A 60 0.69 -7.98 -1.45
CA ALA A 60 0.28 -9.36 -1.25
C ALA A 60 1.31 -10.07 -0.39
N GLU A 61 0.84 -10.72 0.67
CA GLU A 61 1.74 -11.47 1.55
C GLU A 61 2.48 -12.51 0.72
N GLY A 62 3.80 -12.55 0.86
CA GLY A 62 4.67 -13.40 0.06
C GLY A 62 5.39 -12.65 -1.05
N ALA A 63 4.83 -11.54 -1.53
CA ALA A 63 5.45 -10.78 -2.60
C ALA A 63 6.79 -10.17 -2.18
N GLN A 64 6.98 -9.96 -0.88
CA GLN A 64 8.21 -9.37 -0.36
C GLN A 64 9.43 -10.27 -0.55
N SER A 65 9.22 -11.53 -0.94
CA SER A 65 10.35 -12.40 -1.25
C SER A 65 11.05 -11.99 -2.54
N ARG A 66 10.40 -11.20 -3.38
CA ARG A 66 11.01 -10.68 -4.60
C ARG A 66 11.81 -9.43 -4.26
N PRO A 67 13.10 -9.39 -4.61
CA PRO A 67 13.94 -8.24 -4.22
C PRO A 67 13.42 -6.89 -4.68
N GLU A 68 12.86 -6.81 -5.88
CA GLU A 68 12.34 -5.53 -6.37
C GLU A 68 11.13 -5.05 -5.56
N VAL A 69 10.30 -6.00 -5.10
CA VAL A 69 9.16 -5.64 -4.25
C VAL A 69 9.66 -5.19 -2.89
N ASP A 70 10.56 -5.96 -2.29
CA ASP A 70 11.09 -5.62 -0.97
C ASP A 70 11.72 -4.23 -0.98
N ARG A 71 12.42 -3.89 -2.05
CA ARG A 71 13.04 -2.58 -2.18
C ARG A 71 11.99 -1.47 -2.19
N LEU A 72 10.89 -1.67 -2.91
CA LEU A 72 9.83 -0.69 -2.94
C LEU A 72 9.16 -0.52 -1.59
N LEU A 73 8.98 -1.63 -0.85
CA LEU A 73 8.39 -1.56 0.48
C LEU A 73 9.26 -0.73 1.41
N GLN A 74 10.58 -0.92 1.33
CA GLN A 74 11.49 -0.17 2.15
C GLN A 74 11.47 1.31 1.79
N GLN A 75 11.44 1.63 0.50
CA GLN A 75 11.38 3.01 0.06
C GLN A 75 10.10 3.70 0.54
N ALA A 76 8.98 2.99 0.46
CA ALA A 76 7.71 3.55 0.92
C ALA A 76 7.76 3.82 2.42
N ALA A 77 8.29 2.88 3.18
CA ALA A 77 8.40 3.05 4.63
C ALA A 77 9.30 4.23 4.99
N GLU A 78 10.40 4.40 4.26
CA GLU A 78 11.32 5.51 4.49
C GLU A 78 10.66 6.85 4.23
N LYS A 79 9.70 6.87 3.31
CA LYS A 79 8.95 8.10 3.01
C LYS A 79 7.78 8.32 3.97
N GLY A 80 7.61 7.44 4.94
CA GLY A 80 6.59 7.61 5.95
C GLY A 80 5.28 6.90 5.68
N ALA A 81 5.21 6.09 4.63
CA ALA A 81 3.99 5.35 4.33
C ALA A 81 3.78 4.23 5.33
N ARG A 82 2.51 3.93 5.61
CA ARG A 82 2.16 2.72 6.34
C ARG A 82 2.20 1.56 5.35
N VAL A 83 3.01 0.55 5.64
CA VAL A 83 3.22 -0.59 4.73
C VAL A 83 2.64 -1.83 5.38
N LEU A 84 1.67 -2.46 4.73
CA LEU A 84 0.92 -3.57 5.32
C LEU A 84 0.77 -4.72 4.33
N ALA A 85 0.94 -5.94 4.87
CA ALA A 85 0.73 -7.16 4.09
C ALA A 85 -0.74 -7.52 4.08
N VAL A 86 -1.22 -8.00 2.95
CA VAL A 86 -2.62 -8.34 2.77
C VAL A 86 -2.71 -9.76 2.21
N ARG A 87 -3.68 -10.53 2.65
CA ARG A 87 -3.91 -11.85 2.06
C ARG A 87 -4.12 -11.66 0.55
N PRO A 88 -3.39 -12.44 -0.28
CA PRO A 88 -3.35 -12.14 -1.73
C PRO A 88 -4.70 -12.06 -2.41
N ASP A 89 -5.68 -12.84 -1.96
CA ASP A 89 -6.99 -12.83 -2.60
C ASP A 89 -7.81 -11.56 -2.34
N LEU A 90 -7.32 -10.68 -1.47
CA LEU A 90 -8.00 -9.42 -1.21
C LEU A 90 -7.54 -8.28 -2.12
N LEU A 91 -6.50 -8.53 -2.92
CA LEU A 91 -5.96 -7.51 -3.82
C LEU A 91 -6.41 -7.68 -5.26
#